data_eefbaba13ee9109f602d6e11943a8a96
#
_entry.id   eefbaba13ee9109f602d6e11943a8a96
#
_cell.length_a   1.000
_cell.length_b   1.000
_cell.length_c   1.000
_cell.angle_alpha   90.00
_cell.angle_beta   90.00
_cell.angle_gamma   90.00
#
_symmetry.space_group_name_H-M   'P 1'
#
loop_
_entity.id
_entity.type
_entity.pdbx_description
1 polymer ?
#
loop_
_entity_poly.entity_id
_entity_poly.type
_entity_poly.pdbx_seq_one_letter_code
_entity_poly.pdbx_strand_id
1 'polypeptide(L)'
;MVDHTLDTDNAILYVHPVAPLEQADFVSLAQTVDPYIEQTGDLAGLIIESPSFPGWKSLGAMVAHFRFVRDHHKHVKKIALVTDSALGNVAEHLASHFVAAEIRHFVGGELEAAKQWIMNRR
;
A
#
# COMPACT_ATOMS: atom_id res chain seq x y z
N MET A 1 -0.62 -14.20 1.06
CA MET A 1 -1.04 -13.91 -0.33
C MET A 1 -1.60 -12.51 -0.42
N VAL A 2 -1.20 -11.77 -1.43
CA VAL A 2 -1.64 -10.39 -1.65
C VAL A 2 -2.09 -10.26 -3.11
N ASP A 3 -3.38 -9.99 -3.30
CA ASP A 3 -3.89 -9.65 -4.62
C ASP A 3 -3.60 -8.18 -4.90
N HIS A 4 -3.20 -7.86 -6.12
CA HIS A 4 -2.93 -6.48 -6.50
C HIS A 4 -3.32 -6.19 -7.94
N THR A 5 -3.62 -4.92 -8.19
CA THR A 5 -3.96 -4.40 -9.52
C THR A 5 -3.34 -3.02 -9.68
N LEU A 6 -2.65 -2.78 -10.78
CA LEU A 6 -2.09 -1.47 -11.10
C LEU A 6 -2.98 -0.77 -12.12
N ASP A 7 -3.57 0.36 -11.68
CA ASP A 7 -4.32 1.26 -12.56
C ASP A 7 -3.33 2.24 -13.20
N THR A 8 -2.94 1.97 -14.43
CA THR A 8 -1.94 2.76 -15.15
C THR A 8 -2.47 4.13 -15.60
N ASP A 9 -3.78 4.28 -15.72
CA ASP A 9 -4.37 5.56 -16.12
C ASP A 9 -4.29 6.60 -15.00
N ASN A 10 -4.43 6.15 -13.76
CA ASN A 10 -4.45 7.02 -12.58
C ASN A 10 -3.20 6.88 -11.71
N ALA A 11 -2.28 6.00 -12.08
CA ALA A 11 -1.05 5.71 -11.32
C ALA A 11 -1.34 5.28 -9.88
N ILE A 12 -2.31 4.38 -9.71
CA ILE A 12 -2.73 3.86 -8.40
C ILE A 12 -2.53 2.35 -8.35
N LEU A 13 -1.83 1.88 -7.32
CA LEU A 13 -1.72 0.46 -7.03
C LEU A 13 -2.75 0.09 -5.97
N TYR A 14 -3.61 -0.88 -6.30
CA TYR A 14 -4.58 -1.46 -5.37
C TYR A 14 -4.00 -2.75 -4.81
N VAL A 15 -3.98 -2.88 -3.49
CA VAL A 15 -3.44 -4.04 -2.80
C VAL A 15 -4.51 -4.59 -1.85
N HIS A 16 -4.78 -5.88 -1.97
CA HIS A 16 -5.78 -6.56 -1.15
C HIS A 16 -5.15 -7.81 -0.51
N PRO A 17 -4.61 -7.70 0.72
CA PRO A 17 -4.10 -8.87 1.42
C PRO A 17 -5.23 -9.82 1.80
N VAL A 18 -5.12 -11.10 1.43
CA VAL A 18 -6.16 -12.12 1.67
C VAL A 18 -5.70 -13.23 2.62
N ALA A 19 -4.40 -13.28 2.94
CA ALA A 19 -3.81 -14.28 3.82
C ALA A 19 -2.50 -13.72 4.39
N PRO A 20 -1.87 -14.36 5.37
CA PRO A 20 -0.61 -13.89 5.92
C PRO A 20 0.42 -13.60 4.84
N LEU A 21 1.15 -12.49 5.00
CA LEU A 21 2.09 -12.00 4.01
C LEU A 21 3.31 -12.91 3.89
N GLU A 22 3.75 -13.14 2.66
CA GLU A 22 4.90 -13.96 2.33
C GLU A 22 5.96 -13.15 1.59
N GLN A 23 7.20 -13.62 1.60
CA GLN A 23 8.28 -12.97 0.84
C GLN A 23 7.94 -12.84 -0.65
N ALA A 24 7.34 -13.88 -1.23
CA ALA A 24 6.97 -13.90 -2.64
C ALA A 24 5.97 -12.80 -3.01
N ASP A 25 5.15 -12.36 -2.06
CA ASP A 25 4.19 -11.28 -2.29
C ASP A 25 4.90 -9.97 -2.65
N PHE A 26 5.99 -9.67 -1.96
CA PHE A 26 6.74 -8.44 -2.19
C PHE A 26 7.56 -8.49 -3.47
N VAL A 27 8.05 -9.68 -3.83
CA VAL A 27 8.70 -9.89 -5.14
C VAL A 27 7.70 -9.63 -6.26
N SER A 28 6.48 -10.17 -6.13
CA SER A 28 5.42 -9.99 -7.12
C SER A 28 5.01 -8.52 -7.26
N LEU A 29 4.86 -7.82 -6.14
CA LEU A 29 4.55 -6.39 -6.15
C LEU A 29 5.64 -5.58 -6.83
N ALA A 30 6.90 -5.84 -6.51
CA ALA A 30 8.03 -5.14 -7.13
C ALA A 30 8.10 -5.39 -8.63
N GLN A 31 7.83 -6.61 -9.08
CA GLN A 31 7.81 -6.93 -10.51
C GLN A 31 6.74 -6.15 -11.27
N THR A 32 5.66 -5.78 -10.59
CA THR A 32 4.59 -4.96 -11.20
C THR A 32 4.93 -3.48 -11.16
N VAL A 33 5.43 -2.96 -10.03
CA VAL A 33 5.57 -1.51 -9.86
C VAL A 33 6.92 -0.96 -10.30
N ASP A 34 8.00 -1.71 -10.17
CA ASP A 34 9.34 -1.19 -10.49
C ASP A 34 9.49 -0.77 -11.96
N PRO A 35 9.06 -1.59 -12.95
CA PRO A 35 9.12 -1.15 -14.34
C PRO A 35 8.25 0.07 -14.61
N TYR A 36 7.07 0.14 -13.97
CA TYR A 36 6.17 1.28 -14.12
C TYR A 36 6.80 2.57 -13.60
N ILE A 37 7.37 2.52 -12.39
CA ILE A 37 8.04 3.68 -11.79
C ILE A 37 9.23 4.12 -12.66
N GLU A 38 9.99 3.18 -13.15
CA GLU A 38 11.17 3.43 -13.96
C GLU A 38 10.82 4.12 -15.30
N GLN A 39 9.72 3.70 -15.93
CA GLN A 39 9.29 4.21 -17.22
C GLN A 39 8.40 5.43 -17.16
N THR A 40 7.58 5.55 -16.13
CA THR A 40 6.50 6.54 -16.06
C THR A 40 6.68 7.54 -14.93
N GLY A 41 7.31 7.13 -13.83
CA GLY A 41 7.49 7.96 -12.66
C GLY A 41 6.74 7.43 -11.44
N ASP A 42 6.69 8.22 -10.38
CA ASP A 42 6.12 7.82 -9.10
C ASP A 42 4.63 7.51 -9.20
N LEU A 43 4.17 6.61 -8.33
CA LEU A 43 2.73 6.34 -8.16
C LEU A 43 2.05 7.52 -7.49
N ALA A 44 0.87 7.88 -7.98
CA ALA A 44 0.02 8.87 -7.30
C ALA A 44 -0.46 8.32 -5.96
N GLY A 45 -0.75 7.03 -5.89
CA GLY A 45 -1.21 6.43 -4.66
C GLY A 45 -1.09 4.92 -4.60
N LEU A 46 -1.19 4.44 -3.37
CA LEU A 46 -1.31 3.04 -3.01
C LEU A 46 -2.55 2.92 -2.13
N ILE A 47 -3.46 2.04 -2.50
CA ILE A 47 -4.63 1.73 -1.68
C ILE A 47 -4.47 0.32 -1.13
N ILE A 48 -4.46 0.22 0.19
CA ILE A 48 -4.41 -1.07 0.88
C ILE A 48 -5.79 -1.29 1.50
N GLU A 49 -6.52 -2.28 0.97
CA GLU A 49 -7.85 -2.63 1.45
C GLU A 49 -7.81 -3.99 2.14
N SER A 50 -8.16 -4.02 3.42
CA SER A 50 -8.22 -5.25 4.19
C SER A 50 -9.11 -5.06 5.41
N PRO A 51 -9.94 -6.05 5.78
CA PRO A 51 -10.72 -5.96 7.03
C PRO A 51 -9.82 -5.86 8.26
N SER A 52 -8.68 -6.53 8.24
CA SER A 52 -7.69 -6.52 9.31
C SER A 52 -6.32 -6.91 8.76
N PHE A 53 -5.27 -6.61 9.51
CA PHE A 53 -3.93 -7.04 9.11
C PHE A 53 -3.78 -8.56 9.27
N PRO A 54 -3.47 -9.30 8.19
CA PRO A 54 -3.42 -10.76 8.24
C PRO A 54 -2.15 -11.33 8.88
N GLY A 55 -1.18 -10.48 9.21
CA GLY A 55 0.10 -10.91 9.77
C GLY A 55 1.11 -11.33 8.72
N TRP A 56 2.29 -11.73 9.19
CA TRP A 56 3.37 -12.25 8.35
C TRP A 56 3.48 -13.77 8.57
N LYS A 57 3.66 -14.50 7.48
CA LYS A 57 3.81 -15.95 7.56
C LYS A 57 5.11 -16.36 8.24
N SER A 58 6.14 -15.51 8.18
CA SER A 58 7.46 -15.78 8.75
C SER A 58 8.16 -14.47 9.11
N LEU A 59 9.23 -14.55 9.90
CA LEU A 59 10.09 -13.40 10.18
C LEU A 59 10.71 -12.87 8.88
N GLY A 60 11.07 -13.76 7.95
CA GLY A 60 11.57 -13.36 6.64
C GLY A 60 10.57 -12.54 5.84
N ALA A 61 9.28 -12.88 5.94
CA ALA A 61 8.22 -12.09 5.29
C ALA A 61 8.13 -10.67 5.89
N MET A 62 8.23 -10.56 7.21
CA MET A 62 8.24 -9.26 7.88
C MET A 62 9.41 -8.40 7.43
N VAL A 63 10.60 -8.98 7.35
CA VAL A 63 11.80 -8.27 6.87
C VAL A 63 11.62 -7.85 5.41
N ALA A 64 11.07 -8.72 4.57
CA ALA A 64 10.79 -8.40 3.17
C ALA A 64 9.82 -7.23 3.04
N HIS A 65 8.80 -7.18 3.90
CA HIS A 65 7.83 -6.08 3.94
C HIS A 65 8.53 -4.75 4.25
N PHE A 66 9.34 -4.71 5.30
CA PHE A 66 10.04 -3.48 5.69
C PHE A 66 11.03 -3.03 4.62
N ARG A 67 11.72 -3.96 3.96
CA ARG A 67 12.59 -3.64 2.82
C ARG A 67 11.81 -3.05 1.65
N PHE A 68 10.66 -3.62 1.34
CA PHE A 68 9.80 -3.12 0.28
C PHE A 68 9.35 -1.69 0.57
N VAL A 69 8.91 -1.41 1.80
CA VAL A 69 8.54 -0.07 2.22
C VAL A 69 9.74 0.89 2.11
N ARG A 70 10.89 0.47 2.61
CA ARG A 70 12.12 1.28 2.54
C ARG A 70 12.46 1.67 1.10
N ASP A 71 12.33 0.72 0.18
CA ASP A 71 12.76 0.93 -1.20
C ASP A 71 11.71 1.68 -2.05
N HIS A 72 10.46 1.70 -1.62
CA HIS A 72 9.36 2.22 -2.44
C HIS A 72 8.62 3.42 -1.89
N HIS A 73 8.71 3.73 -0.58
CA HIS A 73 7.87 4.77 0.02
C HIS A 73 8.10 6.17 -0.59
N LYS A 74 9.28 6.43 -1.09
CA LYS A 74 9.60 7.72 -1.74
C LYS A 74 9.02 7.84 -3.15
N HIS A 75 8.57 6.73 -3.71
CA HIS A 75 7.99 6.67 -5.06
C HIS A 75 6.48 6.59 -5.05
N VAL A 76 5.86 6.82 -3.89
CA VAL A 76 4.41 6.82 -3.72
C VAL A 76 4.02 8.11 -3.01
N LYS A 77 3.11 8.88 -3.60
CA LYS A 77 2.73 10.19 -3.04
C LYS A 77 1.76 10.08 -1.88
N LYS A 78 0.75 9.22 -2.00
CA LYS A 78 -0.30 9.05 -0.99
C LYS A 78 -0.57 7.56 -0.76
N ILE A 79 -0.84 7.20 0.49
CA ILE A 79 -1.21 5.83 0.86
C ILE A 79 -2.54 5.88 1.60
N ALA A 80 -3.54 5.18 1.09
CA ALA A 80 -4.84 5.04 1.74
C ALA A 80 -4.95 3.65 2.39
N LEU A 81 -5.25 3.62 3.68
CA LEU A 81 -5.53 2.39 4.43
C LEU A 81 -7.04 2.26 4.58
N VAL A 82 -7.65 1.35 3.83
CA VAL A 82 -9.09 1.11 3.85
C VAL A 82 -9.36 -0.13 4.71
N THR A 83 -9.71 0.09 5.97
CA THR A 83 -9.91 -1.00 6.93
C THR A 83 -10.87 -0.58 8.04
N ASP A 84 -11.67 -1.54 8.55
CA ASP A 84 -12.50 -1.33 9.72
C ASP A 84 -11.74 -1.57 11.03
N SER A 85 -10.53 -2.12 10.95
CA SER A 85 -9.74 -2.42 12.15
C SER A 85 -9.35 -1.14 12.88
N ALA A 86 -9.47 -1.14 14.21
CA ALA A 86 -8.97 -0.06 15.05
C ALA A 86 -7.46 0.15 14.87
N LEU A 87 -6.75 -0.87 14.42
CA LEU A 87 -5.32 -0.77 14.10
C LEU A 87 -5.03 0.15 12.92
N GLY A 88 -6.04 0.45 12.08
CA GLY A 88 -5.88 1.38 10.96
C GLY A 88 -5.42 2.76 11.40
N ASN A 89 -6.01 3.30 12.46
CA ASN A 89 -5.60 4.60 13.01
C ASN A 89 -4.20 4.55 13.60
N VAL A 90 -3.87 3.45 14.29
CA VAL A 90 -2.53 3.26 14.88
C VAL A 90 -1.50 3.14 13.77
N ALA A 91 -1.78 2.35 12.72
CA ALA A 91 -0.88 2.18 11.59
C ALA A 91 -0.65 3.50 10.85
N GLU A 92 -1.70 4.29 10.62
CA GLU A 92 -1.59 5.62 10.01
C GLU A 92 -0.64 6.51 10.82
N HIS A 93 -0.86 6.58 12.14
CA HIS A 93 -0.07 7.44 13.00
C HIS A 93 1.40 7.00 13.05
N LEU A 94 1.65 5.70 13.26
CA LEU A 94 3.02 5.18 13.35
C LEU A 94 3.76 5.28 12.02
N ALA A 95 3.12 4.86 10.93
CA ALA A 95 3.77 4.84 9.63
C ALA A 95 4.11 6.24 9.12
N SER A 96 3.31 7.26 9.47
CA SER A 96 3.55 8.63 9.04
C SER A 96 4.89 9.17 9.53
N HIS A 97 5.50 8.59 10.58
CA HIS A 97 6.81 8.98 11.07
C HIS A 97 7.97 8.33 10.29
N PHE A 98 7.71 7.29 9.52
CA PHE A 98 8.75 6.47 8.89
C PHE A 98 8.70 6.47 7.36
N VAL A 99 7.63 6.96 6.76
CA VAL A 99 7.50 6.98 5.30
C VAL A 99 7.34 8.41 4.78
N ALA A 100 7.84 8.63 3.57
CA ALA A 100 7.72 9.94 2.92
C ALA A 100 6.33 10.22 2.38
N ALA A 101 5.54 9.15 2.12
CA ALA A 101 4.19 9.28 1.59
C ALA A 101 3.23 9.84 2.64
N GLU A 102 2.23 10.60 2.19
CA GLU A 102 1.11 11.01 3.03
C GLU A 102 0.18 9.83 3.23
N ILE A 103 -0.18 9.51 4.48
CA ILE A 103 -0.99 8.34 4.82
C ILE A 103 -2.31 8.78 5.42
N ARG A 104 -3.42 8.16 4.98
CA ARG A 104 -4.74 8.42 5.53
C ARG A 104 -5.53 7.12 5.70
N HIS A 105 -6.25 7.02 6.83
CA HIS A 105 -7.12 5.90 7.12
C HIS A 105 -8.55 6.17 6.65
N PHE A 106 -9.17 5.17 6.03
CA PHE A 106 -10.60 5.16 5.64
C PHE A 106 -11.25 3.92 6.23
N VAL A 107 -12.51 4.02 6.62
CA VAL A 107 -13.25 2.83 7.08
C VAL A 107 -13.59 1.93 5.90
N GLY A 108 -13.87 0.65 6.18
CA GLY A 108 -14.23 -0.30 5.15
C GLY A 108 -15.44 0.17 4.35
N GLY A 109 -15.46 -0.13 3.07
CA GLY A 109 -16.50 0.33 2.16
C GLY A 109 -16.27 1.71 1.55
N GLU A 110 -15.24 2.44 2.02
CA GLU A 110 -14.94 3.79 1.51
C GLU A 110 -13.83 3.78 0.45
N LEU A 111 -13.76 2.73 -0.36
CA LEU A 111 -12.75 2.61 -1.40
C LEU A 111 -12.80 3.77 -2.40
N GLU A 112 -13.99 4.19 -2.79
CA GLU A 112 -14.14 5.31 -3.74
C GLU A 112 -13.67 6.63 -3.12
N ALA A 113 -13.96 6.86 -1.85
CA ALA A 113 -13.46 8.04 -1.14
C ALA A 113 -11.94 8.06 -1.08
N ALA A 114 -11.32 6.90 -0.85
CA ALA A 114 -9.86 6.77 -0.85
C ALA A 114 -9.27 7.10 -2.22
N LYS A 115 -9.88 6.60 -3.28
CA LYS A 115 -9.46 6.90 -4.66
C LYS A 115 -9.56 8.39 -4.96
N GLN A 116 -10.66 9.02 -4.59
CA GLN A 116 -10.85 10.46 -4.81
C GLN A 116 -9.83 11.29 -4.03
N TRP A 117 -9.51 10.90 -2.81
CA TRP A 117 -8.49 11.57 -2.03
C TRP A 117 -7.12 11.50 -2.71
N ILE A 118 -6.75 10.33 -3.25
CA ILE A 118 -5.49 10.16 -3.97
C ILE A 118 -5.46 11.02 -5.23
N MET A 119 -6.57 11.07 -5.97
CA MET A 119 -6.66 11.81 -7.21
C MET A 119 -6.78 13.32 -7.01
N ASN A 120 -7.10 13.77 -5.81
CA ASN A 120 -7.17 15.19 -5.49
C ASN A 120 -5.76 15.76 -5.34
N ARG A 121 -5.39 16.68 -6.22
CA ARG A 121 -4.05 17.24 -6.30
C ARG A 121 -3.80 18.42 -5.34
N ARG A 122 -4.75 18.73 -4.52
CA ARG A 122 -4.64 19.83 -3.53
C ARG A 122 -3.98 19.34 -2.26
#